data_fb0834e5e6537be71026207e803a80c7
#
_entry.id   fb0834e5e6537be71026207e803a80c7
#
_cell.length_a   1.000
_cell.length_b   1.000
_cell.length_c   1.000
_cell.angle_alpha   90.00
_cell.angle_beta   90.00
_cell.angle_gamma   90.00
#
_symmetry.space_group_name_H-M   'P 1'
#
loop_
_entity.id
_entity.type
_entity.pdbx_description
1 polymer ?
#
loop_
_entity_poly.entity_id
_entity_poly.type
_entity_poly.pdbx_seq_one_letter_code
_entity_poly.pdbx_strand_id
1 'polypeptide(L)'
;MANRDKMQKPDWMNDEEWAWFKERTSSLDLIRSDAKADVQAYLANPAGRAAGTNAQGGFPTLLLTTVGRKSGEKRTTPAVFMRHGKDLVIVGSLAGYDEHPAWVLNLNAHPKCEVQLDFDKYHAVSRDATDAERKALWPSLVKTFPAWGYFQMQTERPFAVK
;
A
#
# COMPACT_ATOMS: atom_id res chain seq x y z
N MET A 1 20.01 -4.26 -0.16
CA MET A 1 19.11 -5.36 -0.58
C MET A 1 18.38 -5.89 0.63
N ALA A 2 17.07 -5.88 0.61
CA ALA A 2 16.31 -6.53 1.67
C ALA A 2 16.71 -8.01 1.72
N ASN A 3 17.23 -8.45 2.86
CA ASN A 3 17.68 -9.84 3.00
C ASN A 3 16.48 -10.72 3.37
N ARG A 4 15.72 -11.13 2.36
CA ARG A 4 14.51 -11.93 2.54
C ARG A 4 14.80 -13.34 3.08
N ASP A 5 16.01 -13.84 2.95
CA ASP A 5 16.42 -15.14 3.49
C ASP A 5 16.49 -15.15 5.03
N LYS A 6 16.59 -13.96 5.64
CA LYS A 6 16.61 -13.76 7.09
C LYS A 6 15.28 -13.29 7.68
N MET A 7 14.22 -13.30 6.90
CA MET A 7 12.91 -12.90 7.39
C MET A 7 12.43 -13.85 8.49
N GLN A 8 12.07 -13.27 9.62
CA GLN A 8 11.49 -14.02 10.75
C GLN A 8 9.97 -13.83 10.78
N LYS A 9 9.27 -14.90 11.11
CA LYS A 9 7.81 -14.85 11.27
C LYS A 9 7.44 -13.87 12.39
N PRO A 10 6.56 -12.88 12.12
CA PRO A 10 6.02 -12.03 13.16
C PRO A 10 5.13 -12.83 14.13
N ASP A 11 5.11 -12.43 15.40
CA ASP A 11 4.33 -13.12 16.44
C ASP A 11 2.81 -13.09 16.17
N TRP A 12 2.33 -12.09 15.41
CA TRP A 12 0.92 -11.93 15.06
C TRP A 12 0.46 -12.74 13.83
N MET A 13 1.39 -13.47 13.15
CA MET A 13 1.08 -14.38 12.05
C MET A 13 1.13 -15.82 12.48
N ASN A 14 0.17 -16.64 12.06
CA ASN A 14 0.28 -18.09 12.17
C ASN A 14 1.18 -18.67 11.06
N ASP A 15 1.46 -19.98 11.12
CA ASP A 15 2.40 -20.62 10.18
C ASP A 15 1.87 -20.67 8.74
N GLU A 16 0.55 -20.84 8.54
CA GLU A 16 -0.09 -20.83 7.22
C GLU A 16 -0.06 -19.44 6.60
N GLU A 17 -0.41 -18.42 7.38
CA GLU A 17 -0.32 -17.02 6.96
C GLU A 17 1.12 -16.65 6.60
N TRP A 18 2.08 -17.10 7.38
CA TRP A 18 3.49 -16.86 7.13
C TRP A 18 3.99 -17.53 5.85
N ALA A 19 3.62 -18.79 5.61
CA ALA A 19 3.97 -19.50 4.38
C ALA A 19 3.36 -18.81 3.15
N TRP A 20 2.09 -18.45 3.22
CA TRP A 20 1.39 -17.70 2.18
C TRP A 20 2.04 -16.34 1.92
N PHE A 21 2.34 -15.60 2.98
CA PHE A 21 3.00 -14.29 2.90
C PHE A 21 4.37 -14.37 2.22
N LYS A 22 5.20 -15.34 2.61
CA LYS A 22 6.52 -15.53 1.99
C LYS A 22 6.41 -15.84 0.49
N GLU A 23 5.48 -16.70 0.12
CA GLU A 23 5.24 -17.04 -1.28
C GLU A 23 4.83 -15.80 -2.08
N ARG A 24 3.83 -15.05 -1.60
CA ARG A 24 3.27 -13.89 -2.30
C ARG A 24 4.23 -12.71 -2.40
N THR A 25 5.14 -12.57 -1.47
CA THR A 25 6.13 -11.49 -1.48
C THR A 25 7.51 -11.95 -1.97
N SER A 26 7.62 -13.15 -2.52
CA SER A 26 8.90 -13.73 -2.95
C SER A 26 9.52 -13.02 -4.16
N SER A 27 8.72 -12.35 -4.98
CA SER A 27 9.20 -11.55 -6.10
C SER A 27 8.33 -10.32 -6.35
N LEU A 28 8.93 -9.30 -6.96
CA LEU A 28 8.21 -8.11 -7.40
C LEU A 28 7.16 -8.42 -8.47
N ASP A 29 7.42 -9.40 -9.33
CA ASP A 29 6.47 -9.80 -10.37
C ASP A 29 5.21 -10.42 -9.78
N LEU A 30 5.33 -11.23 -8.74
CA LEU A 30 4.18 -11.77 -8.01
C LEU A 30 3.39 -10.65 -7.32
N ILE A 31 4.06 -9.73 -6.65
CA ILE A 31 3.42 -8.58 -6.01
C ILE A 31 2.63 -7.75 -7.02
N ARG A 32 3.22 -7.49 -8.18
CA ARG A 32 2.57 -6.73 -9.26
C ARG A 32 1.40 -7.49 -9.87
N SER A 33 1.54 -8.79 -10.05
CA SER A 33 0.47 -9.67 -10.55
C SER A 33 -0.71 -9.73 -9.58
N ASP A 34 -0.43 -9.90 -8.30
CA ASP A 34 -1.46 -9.88 -7.25
C ASP A 34 -2.19 -8.53 -7.18
N ALA A 35 -1.46 -7.43 -7.28
CA ALA A 35 -2.04 -6.09 -7.31
C ALA A 35 -3.02 -5.92 -8.48
N LYS A 36 -2.70 -6.43 -9.67
CA LYS A 36 -3.62 -6.42 -10.82
C LYS A 36 -4.87 -7.25 -10.56
N ALA A 37 -4.72 -8.44 -9.99
CA ALA A 37 -5.86 -9.29 -9.64
C ALA A 37 -6.74 -8.63 -8.59
N ASP A 38 -6.16 -7.97 -7.60
CA ASP A 38 -6.87 -7.23 -6.56
C ASP A 38 -7.64 -6.04 -7.11
N VAL A 39 -7.12 -5.33 -8.10
CA VAL A 39 -7.84 -4.26 -8.80
C VAL A 39 -9.08 -4.82 -9.48
N GLN A 40 -8.97 -5.93 -10.20
CA GLN A 40 -10.11 -6.57 -10.88
C GLN A 40 -11.15 -7.05 -9.86
N ALA A 41 -10.73 -7.66 -8.77
CA ALA A 41 -11.62 -8.10 -7.69
C ALA A 41 -12.34 -6.92 -7.03
N TYR A 42 -11.64 -5.81 -6.82
CA TYR A 42 -12.20 -4.58 -6.27
C TYR A 42 -13.30 -4.02 -7.19
N LEU A 43 -13.00 -3.89 -8.46
CA LEU A 43 -13.95 -3.36 -9.46
C LEU A 43 -15.17 -4.27 -9.64
N ALA A 44 -14.99 -5.59 -9.53
CA ALA A 44 -16.07 -6.56 -9.62
C ALA A 44 -17.01 -6.52 -8.40
N ASN A 45 -16.49 -6.23 -7.21
CA ASN A 45 -17.25 -6.15 -5.96
C ASN A 45 -16.74 -5.03 -5.06
N PRO A 46 -17.09 -3.76 -5.31
CA PRO A 46 -16.54 -2.62 -4.60
C PRO A 46 -17.04 -2.46 -3.16
N ALA A 47 -18.20 -3.00 -2.82
CA ALA A 47 -18.84 -2.78 -1.53
C ALA A 47 -17.99 -3.28 -0.36
N GLY A 48 -17.82 -2.45 0.66
CA GLY A 48 -17.10 -2.80 1.90
C GLY A 48 -15.58 -2.78 1.80
N ARG A 49 -15.02 -2.41 0.66
CA ARG A 49 -13.56 -2.37 0.47
C ARG A 49 -12.91 -1.28 1.30
N ALA A 50 -13.49 -0.08 1.31
CA ALA A 50 -12.98 1.06 2.06
C ALA A 50 -13.06 0.84 3.59
N ALA A 51 -14.03 0.08 4.07
CA ALA A 51 -14.17 -0.27 5.48
C ALA A 51 -13.35 -1.51 5.88
N GLY A 52 -12.79 -2.24 4.92
CA GLY A 52 -12.08 -3.49 5.16
C GLY A 52 -12.98 -4.72 5.38
N THR A 53 -14.29 -4.58 5.27
CA THR A 53 -15.23 -5.69 5.49
C THR A 53 -15.28 -6.68 4.34
N ASN A 54 -14.88 -6.27 3.15
CA ASN A 54 -14.80 -7.10 1.95
C ASN A 54 -13.47 -6.84 1.23
N ALA A 55 -12.38 -6.91 1.96
CA ALA A 55 -11.04 -6.75 1.43
C ALA A 55 -10.17 -7.92 1.86
N GLN A 56 -9.21 -8.28 1.03
CA GLN A 56 -8.25 -9.31 1.38
C GLN A 56 -7.50 -8.92 2.66
N GLY A 57 -7.49 -9.81 3.65
CA GLY A 57 -6.89 -9.56 4.96
C GLY A 57 -7.73 -8.67 5.89
N GLY A 58 -8.88 -8.15 5.46
CA GLY A 58 -9.77 -7.35 6.31
C GLY A 58 -9.30 -5.91 6.59
N PHE A 59 -8.41 -5.37 5.75
CA PHE A 59 -7.87 -4.01 5.92
C PHE A 59 -8.57 -3.00 5.00
N PRO A 60 -8.79 -1.75 5.47
CA PRO A 60 -9.33 -0.68 4.64
C PRO A 60 -8.50 -0.49 3.36
N THR A 61 -9.14 -0.60 2.22
CA THR A 61 -8.45 -0.57 0.92
C THR A 61 -9.16 0.38 -0.04
N LEU A 62 -8.36 1.18 -0.74
CA LEU A 62 -8.78 2.04 -1.83
C LEU A 62 -8.14 1.59 -3.14
N LEU A 63 -8.68 2.07 -4.27
CA LEU A 63 -7.97 2.06 -5.55
C LEU A 63 -7.37 3.44 -5.79
N LEU A 64 -6.07 3.46 -6.03
CA LEU A 64 -5.32 4.66 -6.38
C LEU A 64 -4.99 4.63 -7.87
N THR A 65 -5.39 5.68 -8.60
CA THR A 65 -5.03 5.86 -9.99
C THR A 65 -4.09 7.04 -10.14
N THR A 66 -2.91 6.78 -10.64
CA THR A 66 -1.85 7.77 -10.86
C THR A 66 -1.54 7.88 -12.35
N VAL A 67 -0.89 8.99 -12.73
CA VAL A 67 -0.37 9.18 -14.09
C VAL A 67 1.05 8.63 -14.15
N GLY A 68 1.30 7.69 -15.05
CA GLY A 68 2.63 7.11 -15.26
C GLY A 68 3.64 8.19 -15.64
N ARG A 69 4.71 8.33 -14.85
CA ARG A 69 5.72 9.38 -15.01
C ARG A 69 6.48 9.31 -16.33
N LYS A 70 6.53 8.14 -16.95
CA LYS A 70 7.22 7.92 -18.24
C LYS A 70 6.24 7.83 -19.40
N SER A 71 5.12 7.13 -19.24
CA SER A 71 4.16 6.87 -20.30
C SER A 71 3.05 7.91 -20.42
N GLY A 72 2.74 8.64 -19.35
CA GLY A 72 1.55 9.49 -19.26
C GLY A 72 0.23 8.72 -19.14
N GLU A 73 0.27 7.40 -19.12
CA GLU A 73 -0.91 6.55 -19.00
C GLU A 73 -1.35 6.41 -17.54
N LYS A 74 -2.65 6.24 -17.36
CA LYS A 74 -3.22 5.98 -16.04
C LYS A 74 -2.83 4.59 -15.55
N ARG A 75 -2.44 4.51 -14.27
CA ARG A 75 -2.08 3.27 -13.59
C ARG A 75 -2.87 3.17 -12.30
N THR A 76 -3.58 2.06 -12.11
CA THR A 76 -4.40 1.81 -10.93
C THR A 76 -3.81 0.69 -10.09
N THR A 77 -3.76 0.91 -8.78
CA THR A 77 -3.27 -0.06 -7.81
C THR A 77 -4.13 -0.04 -6.55
N PRO A 78 -4.31 -1.17 -5.85
CA PRO A 78 -4.93 -1.17 -4.54
C PRO A 78 -3.93 -0.65 -3.50
N ALA A 79 -4.43 0.04 -2.50
CA ALA A 79 -3.63 0.51 -1.38
C ALA A 79 -4.43 0.43 -0.08
N VAL A 80 -3.82 -0.13 0.95
CA VAL A 80 -4.34 0.00 2.32
C VAL A 80 -4.14 1.44 2.76
N PHE A 81 -5.14 2.01 3.42
CA PHE A 81 -5.10 3.40 3.83
C PHE A 81 -5.61 3.60 5.25
N MET A 82 -5.25 4.73 5.81
CA MET A 82 -5.75 5.21 7.10
C MET A 82 -6.39 6.58 6.88
N ARG A 83 -7.53 6.83 7.54
CA ARG A 83 -8.12 8.17 7.57
C ARG A 83 -7.43 9.02 8.65
N HIS A 84 -7.15 10.27 8.29
CA HIS A 84 -6.64 11.26 9.22
C HIS A 84 -7.35 12.60 8.96
N GLY A 85 -8.38 12.87 9.74
CA GLY A 85 -9.27 14.01 9.47
C GLY A 85 -9.97 13.85 8.11
N LYS A 86 -9.75 14.79 7.22
CA LYS A 86 -10.26 14.76 5.84
C LYS A 86 -9.33 14.03 4.88
N ASP A 87 -8.11 13.72 5.32
CA ASP A 87 -7.07 13.15 4.47
C ASP A 87 -7.10 11.62 4.49
N LEU A 88 -6.61 11.05 3.42
CA LEU A 88 -6.33 9.62 3.31
C LEU A 88 -4.80 9.45 3.31
N VAL A 89 -4.31 8.58 4.16
CA VAL A 89 -2.87 8.33 4.32
C VAL A 89 -2.53 6.95 3.80
N ILE A 90 -1.55 6.89 2.91
CA ILE A 90 -1.04 5.64 2.32
C ILE A 90 0.46 5.53 2.51
N VAL A 91 0.97 4.32 2.54
CA VAL A 91 2.39 4.04 2.79
C VAL A 91 3.01 3.27 1.63
N GLY A 92 4.10 3.79 1.10
CA GLY A 92 4.83 3.20 -0.02
C GLY A 92 5.81 2.13 0.43
N SER A 93 5.30 1.01 0.96
CA SER A 93 6.13 -0.06 1.52
C SER A 93 6.72 -1.01 0.48
N LEU A 94 5.99 -1.33 -0.57
CA LEU A 94 6.34 -2.36 -1.54
C LEU A 94 6.86 -3.64 -0.85
N ALA A 95 6.14 -4.10 0.18
CA ALA A 95 6.48 -5.28 0.99
C ALA A 95 7.92 -5.27 1.54
N GLY A 96 8.50 -4.10 1.77
CA GLY A 96 9.86 -3.93 2.32
C GLY A 96 11.00 -4.10 1.32
N TYR A 97 10.72 -4.12 0.01
CA TYR A 97 11.78 -4.05 -1.00
C TYR A 97 12.49 -2.69 -0.96
N ASP A 98 13.73 -2.65 -1.44
CA ASP A 98 14.54 -1.41 -1.44
C ASP A 98 14.06 -0.36 -2.44
N GLU A 99 13.21 -0.76 -3.38
CA GLU A 99 12.60 0.14 -4.36
C GLU A 99 11.36 0.83 -3.79
N HIS A 100 11.10 2.05 -4.28
CA HIS A 100 9.78 2.66 -4.08
C HIS A 100 8.73 2.02 -5.00
N PRO A 101 7.46 1.90 -4.55
CA PRO A 101 6.38 1.54 -5.45
C PRO A 101 6.28 2.54 -6.61
N ALA A 102 5.90 2.06 -7.79
CA ALA A 102 5.76 2.92 -8.96
C ALA A 102 4.80 4.11 -8.73
N TRP A 103 3.72 3.90 -7.97
CA TRP A 103 2.76 4.97 -7.67
C TRP A 103 3.37 6.11 -6.84
N VAL A 104 4.33 5.82 -5.95
CA VAL A 104 5.07 6.86 -5.21
C VAL A 104 5.83 7.75 -6.19
N LEU A 105 6.56 7.14 -7.11
CA LEU A 105 7.34 7.87 -8.12
C LEU A 105 6.43 8.65 -9.08
N ASN A 106 5.30 8.08 -9.44
CA ASN A 106 4.29 8.74 -10.27
C ASN A 106 3.71 9.98 -9.57
N LEU A 107 3.35 9.88 -8.29
CA LEU A 107 2.84 11.00 -7.51
C LEU A 107 3.88 12.08 -7.26
N ASN A 108 5.16 11.71 -7.12
CA ASN A 108 6.24 12.69 -7.03
C ASN A 108 6.36 13.53 -8.31
N ALA A 109 6.13 12.91 -9.46
CA ALA A 109 6.15 13.61 -10.76
C ALA A 109 4.83 14.34 -11.06
N HIS A 110 3.69 13.72 -10.74
CA HIS A 110 2.34 14.19 -11.00
C HIS A 110 1.45 13.98 -9.77
N PRO A 111 1.33 14.98 -8.89
CA PRO A 111 0.63 14.82 -7.61
C PRO A 111 -0.89 14.69 -7.71
N LYS A 112 -1.49 15.04 -8.85
CA LYS A 112 -2.92 14.84 -9.07
C LYS A 112 -3.22 13.37 -9.33
N CYS A 113 -4.23 12.84 -8.65
CA CYS A 113 -4.62 11.44 -8.75
C CYS A 113 -6.13 11.26 -8.60
N GLU A 114 -6.58 10.04 -8.83
CA GLU A 114 -7.94 9.61 -8.56
C GLU A 114 -7.91 8.55 -7.45
N VAL A 115 -8.89 8.62 -6.56
CA VAL A 115 -9.08 7.66 -5.47
C VAL A 115 -10.49 7.09 -5.57
N GLN A 116 -10.61 5.77 -5.51
CA GLN A 116 -11.90 5.09 -5.41
C GLN A 116 -12.06 4.46 -4.03
N LEU A 117 -13.15 4.82 -3.36
CA LEU A 117 -13.60 4.25 -2.10
C LEU A 117 -14.94 3.56 -2.35
N ASP A 118 -14.95 2.23 -2.34
CA ASP A 118 -16.09 1.42 -2.76
C ASP A 118 -16.56 1.79 -4.19
N PHE A 119 -17.74 2.38 -4.33
CA PHE A 119 -18.28 2.83 -5.61
C PHE A 119 -17.91 4.28 -5.97
N ASP A 120 -17.46 5.06 -5.00
CA ASP A 120 -17.27 6.49 -5.17
C ASP A 120 -15.84 6.83 -5.62
N LYS A 121 -15.74 7.69 -6.62
CA LYS A 121 -14.46 8.17 -7.15
C LYS A 121 -14.27 9.64 -6.81
N TYR A 122 -13.05 9.97 -6.41
CA TYR A 122 -12.65 11.33 -6.05
C TYR A 122 -11.37 11.72 -6.77
N HIS A 123 -11.27 13.00 -7.09
CA HIS A 123 -9.99 13.60 -7.45
C HIS A 123 -9.28 14.07 -6.20
N ALA A 124 -7.99 13.80 -6.13
CA ALA A 124 -7.15 14.18 -4.99
C ALA A 124 -5.81 14.74 -5.46
N VAL A 125 -5.16 15.44 -4.57
CA VAL A 125 -3.78 15.92 -4.75
C VAL A 125 -2.94 15.32 -3.66
N SER A 126 -1.89 14.61 -4.06
CA SER A 126 -0.94 13.98 -3.14
C SER A 126 0.08 15.00 -2.64
N ARG A 127 0.48 14.86 -1.40
CA ARG A 127 1.67 15.48 -0.84
C ARG A 127 2.41 14.49 0.04
N ASP A 128 3.69 14.73 0.25
CA ASP A 128 4.45 13.99 1.26
C ASP A 128 4.08 14.47 2.66
N ALA A 129 3.99 13.54 3.58
CA ALA A 129 4.00 13.88 5.00
C ALA A 129 5.36 14.50 5.34
N THR A 130 5.37 15.54 6.17
CA THR A 130 6.60 16.05 6.75
C THR A 130 7.21 15.01 7.70
N ASP A 131 8.49 15.13 8.04
CA ASP A 131 9.14 14.22 8.99
C ASP A 131 8.40 14.19 10.34
N ALA A 132 7.93 15.35 10.81
CA ALA A 132 7.16 15.47 12.04
C ALA A 132 5.81 14.77 11.93
N GLU A 133 5.07 14.96 10.83
CA GLU A 133 3.79 14.28 10.57
C GLU A 133 3.99 12.77 10.47
N ARG A 134 4.98 12.31 9.74
CA ARG A 134 5.31 10.90 9.60
C ARG A 134 5.60 10.24 10.94
N LYS A 135 6.41 10.86 11.78
CA LYS A 135 6.74 10.38 13.12
C LYS A 135 5.51 10.32 14.01
N ALA A 136 4.65 11.33 13.95
CA ALA A 136 3.41 11.37 14.71
C ALA A 136 2.38 10.35 14.23
N LEU A 137 2.28 10.10 12.91
CA LEU A 137 1.31 9.19 12.32
C LEU A 137 1.73 7.71 12.41
N TRP A 138 3.04 7.44 12.49
CA TRP A 138 3.58 6.07 12.35
C TRP A 138 2.95 5.05 13.33
N PRO A 139 2.78 5.33 14.63
CA PRO A 139 2.13 4.40 15.55
C PRO A 139 0.71 4.02 15.13
N SER A 140 -0.07 4.99 14.65
CA SER A 140 -1.44 4.77 14.17
C SER A 140 -1.46 4.00 12.85
N LEU A 141 -0.50 4.26 11.95
CA LEU A 141 -0.34 3.53 10.70
C LEU A 141 -0.03 2.06 10.96
N VAL A 142 0.90 1.77 11.84
CA VAL A 142 1.25 0.38 12.21
C VAL A 142 0.07 -0.31 12.90
N LYS A 143 -0.71 0.40 13.69
CA LYS A 143 -1.95 -0.14 14.29
C LYS A 143 -3.00 -0.47 13.22
N THR A 144 -3.13 0.37 12.20
CA THR A 144 -4.06 0.16 11.08
C THR A 144 -3.65 -1.04 10.24
N PHE A 145 -2.38 -1.14 9.91
CA PHE A 145 -1.83 -2.24 9.13
C PHE A 145 -0.46 -2.66 9.70
N PRO A 146 -0.42 -3.63 10.61
CA PRO A 146 0.82 -4.06 11.29
C PRO A 146 1.95 -4.46 10.35
N ALA A 147 1.62 -4.96 9.17
CA ALA A 147 2.61 -5.34 8.15
C ALA A 147 3.53 -4.18 7.75
N TRP A 148 3.09 -2.92 7.80
CA TRP A 148 3.97 -1.79 7.50
C TRP A 148 5.16 -1.71 8.47
N GLY A 149 4.94 -1.95 9.75
CA GLY A 149 6.02 -2.02 10.72
C GLY A 149 6.98 -3.16 10.43
N TYR A 150 6.45 -4.32 10.10
CA TYR A 150 7.24 -5.48 9.71
C TYR A 150 8.05 -5.22 8.43
N PHE A 151 7.42 -4.67 7.39
CA PHE A 151 8.10 -4.35 6.13
C PHE A 151 9.22 -3.33 6.32
N GLN A 152 9.05 -2.33 7.20
CA GLN A 152 10.09 -1.34 7.47
C GLN A 152 11.34 -1.96 8.09
N MET A 153 11.20 -3.07 8.81
CA MET A 153 12.34 -3.81 9.36
C MET A 153 13.17 -4.55 8.30
N GLN A 154 12.63 -4.71 7.07
CA GLN A 154 13.29 -5.44 5.99
C GLN A 154 14.21 -4.55 5.13
N THR A 155 14.14 -3.24 5.29
CA THR A 155 14.91 -2.29 4.49
C THR A 155 15.28 -1.05 5.29
N GLU A 156 16.43 -0.47 4.97
CA GLU A 156 16.84 0.84 5.50
C GLU A 156 16.16 2.01 4.78
N ARG A 157 15.52 1.75 3.64
CA ARG A 157 14.77 2.75 2.88
C ARG A 157 13.59 3.26 3.72
N PRO A 158 13.49 4.56 4.01
CA PRO A 158 12.30 5.10 4.65
C PRO A 158 11.10 5.02 3.70
N PHE A 159 9.97 4.54 4.20
CA PHE A 159 8.76 4.48 3.39
C PHE A 159 8.18 5.88 3.17
N ALA A 160 7.77 6.15 1.93
CA ALA A 160 7.02 7.35 1.63
C ALA A 160 5.63 7.27 2.29
N VAL A 161 5.24 8.32 2.99
CA VAL A 161 3.92 8.51 3.57
C VAL A 161 3.25 9.66 2.81
N LYS A 162 2.12 9.37 2.13
CA LYS A 162 1.41 10.32 1.26
C LYS A 162 0.02 10.64 1.79
#